data_f37c767b545f50007d191cac6f75883f
#
_entry.id   f37c767b545f50007d191cac6f75883f
#
_cell.length_a   1.000
_cell.length_b   1.000
_cell.length_c   1.000
_cell.angle_alpha   90.00
_cell.angle_beta   90.00
_cell.angle_gamma   90.00
#
_symmetry.space_group_name_H-M   'P 1'
#
loop_
_entity.id
_entity.type
_entity.pdbx_description
1 polymer ?
#
loop_
_entity_poly.entity_id
_entity_poly.type
_entity_poly.pdbx_seq_one_letter_code
_entity_poly.pdbx_strand_id
1 'polypeptide(L)'
;MSYHTVIIVGRLGKNPELRFTPSGQAICNISVATDHSYTDKSGNKVKQVTWFKVATFNKTAENVNQYLKKGSMVLVEGRMNSDENGNPKVWTRQDGSPAASYEVSAQVVKFLSGRNEVSERDVADADDVYIDF
;
A
#
# COMPACT_ATOMS: atom_id res chain seq x y z
N MET A 1 -8.09 23.41 14.26
CA MET A 1 -7.57 22.03 14.20
C MET A 1 -8.05 21.37 12.93
N SER A 2 -7.21 20.61 12.27
CA SER A 2 -7.56 19.90 11.06
C SER A 2 -7.05 18.47 11.12
N TYR A 3 -7.65 17.60 10.33
CA TYR A 3 -7.33 16.17 10.36
C TYR A 3 -7.61 15.52 9.02
N HIS A 4 -6.73 14.63 8.60
CA HIS A 4 -7.04 13.70 7.53
C HIS A 4 -6.43 12.34 7.82
N THR A 5 -7.06 11.29 7.31
CA THR A 5 -6.52 9.94 7.35
C THR A 5 -6.90 9.21 6.06
N VAL A 6 -6.06 8.26 5.70
CA VAL A 6 -6.30 7.37 4.56
C VAL A 6 -6.35 5.96 5.10
N ILE A 7 -7.34 5.19 4.69
CA ILE A 7 -7.47 3.78 5.05
C ILE A 7 -7.41 2.99 3.76
N ILE A 8 -6.49 2.03 3.71
CA ILE A 8 -6.23 1.22 2.53
C ILE A 8 -6.29 -0.24 2.93
N VAL A 9 -7.06 -1.03 2.19
CA VAL A 9 -7.03 -2.50 2.30
C VAL A 9 -6.57 -3.02 0.96
N GLY A 10 -5.47 -3.75 0.96
CA GLY A 10 -4.90 -4.24 -0.30
C GLY A 10 -3.84 -5.29 -0.07
N ARG A 11 -3.20 -5.67 -1.17
CA ARG A 11 -2.16 -6.70 -1.17
C ARG A 11 -0.82 -6.10 -1.55
N LEU A 12 0.24 -6.64 -0.93
CA LEU A 12 1.60 -6.26 -1.29
C LEU A 12 1.92 -6.76 -2.69
N GLY A 13 2.46 -5.87 -3.52
CA GLY A 13 2.89 -6.22 -4.87
C GLY A 13 4.30 -6.76 -4.94
N LYS A 14 5.06 -6.61 -3.88
CA LYS A 14 6.43 -7.13 -3.76
C LYS A 14 6.76 -7.33 -2.29
N ASN A 15 7.89 -7.98 -2.02
CA ASN A 15 8.35 -8.16 -0.65
C ASN A 15 8.70 -6.81 -0.01
N PRO A 16 8.48 -6.65 1.30
CA PRO A 16 8.87 -5.43 2.01
C PRO A 16 10.36 -5.13 1.90
N GLU A 17 10.70 -3.86 1.89
CA GLU A 17 12.07 -3.39 1.85
C GLU A 17 12.40 -2.67 3.15
N LEU A 18 13.17 -3.33 4.01
CA LEU A 18 13.60 -2.77 5.29
C LEU A 18 14.92 -2.02 5.10
N ARG A 19 15.00 -0.85 5.69
CA ARG A 19 16.24 -0.06 5.75
C ARG A 19 16.31 0.65 7.09
N PHE A 20 17.48 1.18 7.38
CA PHE A 20 17.70 1.96 8.61
C PHE A 20 18.24 3.33 8.25
N THR A 21 17.77 4.35 8.97
CA THR A 21 18.30 5.69 8.85
C THR A 21 19.68 5.77 9.50
N PRO A 22 20.47 6.84 9.24
CA PRO A 22 21.74 7.05 9.94
C PRO A 22 21.60 7.08 11.46
N SER A 23 20.42 7.49 11.97
CA SER A 23 20.16 7.48 13.42
C SER A 23 19.73 6.11 13.95
N GLY A 24 19.60 5.09 13.09
CA GLY A 24 19.22 3.74 13.49
C GLY A 24 17.73 3.47 13.48
N GLN A 25 16.90 4.38 12.98
CA GLN A 25 15.47 4.16 12.90
C GLN A 25 15.13 3.18 11.77
N ALA A 26 14.33 2.17 12.08
CA ALA A 26 13.87 1.21 11.08
C ALA A 26 12.76 1.84 10.23
N ILE A 27 12.88 1.70 8.92
CA ILE A 27 11.86 2.10 7.96
C ILE A 27 11.64 0.93 7.01
N CYS A 28 10.38 0.52 6.85
CA CYS A 28 10.05 -0.52 5.89
C CYS A 28 9.03 0.02 4.89
N ASN A 29 9.40 -0.01 3.62
CA ASN A 29 8.53 0.43 2.54
C ASN A 29 7.82 -0.75 1.94
N ILE A 30 6.51 -0.60 1.72
CA ILE A 30 5.68 -1.59 1.06
C ILE A 30 4.88 -0.93 -0.06
N SER A 31 4.60 -1.70 -1.11
CA SER A 31 3.72 -1.29 -2.19
C SER A 31 2.42 -2.05 -2.05
N VAL A 32 1.32 -1.32 -1.91
CA VAL A 32 0.00 -1.91 -1.69
C VAL A 32 -0.89 -1.59 -2.88
N ALA A 33 -1.46 -2.63 -3.47
CA ALA A 33 -2.38 -2.51 -4.58
C ALA A 33 -3.82 -2.60 -4.10
N THR A 34 -4.66 -1.69 -4.59
CA THR A 34 -6.10 -1.74 -4.41
C THR A 34 -6.78 -1.83 -5.77
N ASP A 35 -7.85 -2.61 -5.84
CA ASP A 35 -8.62 -2.78 -7.08
C ASP A 35 -9.93 -2.01 -7.01
N HIS A 36 -10.30 -1.42 -8.14
CA HIS A 36 -11.63 -0.86 -8.33
C HIS A 36 -12.16 -1.33 -9.68
N SER A 37 -13.33 -1.95 -9.68
CA SER A 37 -13.96 -2.43 -10.90
C SER A 37 -15.25 -1.65 -11.14
N TYR A 38 -15.47 -1.28 -12.39
CA TYR A 38 -16.69 -0.58 -12.78
C TYR A 38 -17.05 -0.95 -14.22
N THR A 39 -18.31 -0.65 -14.59
CA THR A 39 -18.79 -0.85 -15.96
C THR A 39 -18.80 0.51 -16.67
N ASP A 40 -18.13 0.59 -17.82
CA ASP A 40 -18.09 1.83 -18.58
C ASP A 40 -19.42 2.06 -19.34
N LYS A 41 -19.49 3.18 -20.05
CA LYS A 41 -20.69 3.57 -20.78
C LYS A 41 -21.04 2.60 -21.91
N SER A 42 -20.05 1.86 -22.39
CA SER A 42 -20.23 0.87 -23.48
C SER A 42 -20.59 -0.52 -22.96
N GLY A 43 -20.78 -0.68 -21.64
CA GLY A 43 -21.12 -1.96 -21.03
C GLY A 43 -19.92 -2.86 -20.75
N ASN A 44 -18.69 -2.40 -20.96
CA ASN A 44 -17.49 -3.16 -20.71
C ASN A 44 -17.09 -3.06 -19.24
N LYS A 45 -16.63 -4.18 -18.66
CA LYS A 45 -16.07 -4.19 -17.32
C LYS A 45 -14.64 -3.67 -17.37
N VAL A 46 -14.35 -2.68 -16.54
CA VAL A 46 -13.01 -2.10 -16.42
C VAL A 46 -12.51 -2.34 -15.00
N LYS A 47 -11.26 -2.86 -14.89
CA LYS A 47 -10.59 -3.04 -13.62
C LYS A 47 -9.44 -2.03 -13.54
N GLN A 48 -9.44 -1.25 -12.48
CA GLN A 48 -8.43 -0.24 -12.24
C GLN A 48 -7.65 -0.60 -10.98
N VAL A 49 -6.33 -0.63 -11.07
CA VAL A 49 -5.46 -0.92 -9.94
C VAL A 49 -4.75 0.36 -9.54
N THR A 50 -4.85 0.71 -8.27
CA THR A 50 -4.16 1.87 -7.70
C THR A 50 -3.07 1.38 -6.77
N TRP A 51 -1.86 1.89 -6.96
CA TRP A 51 -0.69 1.55 -6.14
C TRP A 51 -0.42 2.64 -5.13
N PHE A 52 -0.23 2.21 -3.89
CA PHE A 52 0.18 3.09 -2.80
C PHE A 52 1.55 2.70 -2.31
N LYS A 53 2.43 3.69 -2.19
CA LYS A 53 3.73 3.51 -1.54
C LYS A 53 3.54 3.85 -0.07
N VAL A 54 3.74 2.87 0.78
CA VAL A 54 3.49 3.01 2.21
C VAL A 54 4.80 2.88 2.97
N ALA A 55 5.11 3.87 3.79
CA ALA A 55 6.25 3.83 4.69
C ALA A 55 5.78 3.45 6.08
N THR A 56 6.46 2.49 6.68
CA THR A 56 6.23 2.07 8.07
C THR A 56 7.50 2.31 8.87
N PHE A 57 7.36 2.51 10.18
CA PHE A 57 8.44 2.99 11.02
C PHE A 57 8.59 2.15 12.29
N ASN A 58 9.82 2.06 12.80
CA ASN A 58 10.14 1.50 14.10
C ASN A 58 9.66 0.05 14.23
N LYS A 59 8.97 -0.29 15.29
CA LYS A 59 8.50 -1.67 15.54
C LYS A 59 7.55 -2.16 14.45
N THR A 60 6.68 -1.30 13.95
CA THR A 60 5.80 -1.66 12.83
C THR A 60 6.62 -2.05 11.59
N ALA A 61 7.68 -1.30 11.30
CA ALA A 61 8.57 -1.62 10.17
C ALA A 61 9.22 -2.99 10.32
N GLU A 62 9.69 -3.30 11.51
CA GLU A 62 10.30 -4.61 11.80
C GLU A 62 9.28 -5.73 11.64
N ASN A 63 8.07 -5.55 12.18
CA ASN A 63 7.00 -6.55 12.08
C ASN A 63 6.55 -6.76 10.63
N VAL A 64 6.41 -5.69 9.87
CA VAL A 64 6.06 -5.76 8.45
C VAL A 64 7.12 -6.57 7.69
N ASN A 65 8.38 -6.26 7.92
CA ASN A 65 9.46 -6.97 7.25
C ASN A 65 9.52 -8.46 7.63
N GLN A 66 9.22 -8.78 8.88
CA GLN A 66 9.31 -10.15 9.38
C GLN A 66 8.15 -11.02 8.91
N TYR A 67 6.93 -10.49 8.89
CA TYR A 67 5.72 -11.30 8.72
C TYR A 67 5.03 -11.15 7.38
N LEU A 68 5.30 -10.09 6.62
CA LEU A 68 4.65 -9.84 5.34
C LEU A 68 5.54 -10.20 4.17
N LYS A 69 4.90 -10.54 3.05
CA LYS A 69 5.58 -10.86 1.80
C LYS A 69 4.68 -10.48 0.64
N LYS A 70 5.19 -10.58 -0.58
CA LYS A 70 4.39 -10.38 -1.78
C LYS A 70 3.11 -11.19 -1.69
N GLY A 71 1.98 -10.56 -1.96
CA GLY A 71 0.66 -11.17 -1.91
C GLY A 71 -0.06 -11.07 -0.56
N SER A 72 0.64 -10.71 0.51
CA SER A 72 0.01 -10.53 1.82
C SER A 72 -1.04 -9.43 1.79
N MET A 73 -2.15 -9.65 2.48
CA MET A 73 -3.21 -8.65 2.60
C MET A 73 -3.05 -7.86 3.88
N VAL A 74 -3.19 -6.55 3.76
CA VAL A 74 -3.01 -5.62 4.89
C VAL A 74 -4.09 -4.55 4.89
N LEU A 75 -4.38 -4.03 6.08
CA LEU A 75 -5.08 -2.78 6.25
C LEU A 75 -4.05 -1.76 6.74
N VAL A 76 -3.97 -0.64 6.06
CA VAL A 76 -3.06 0.45 6.42
C VAL A 76 -3.91 1.67 6.73
N GLU A 77 -3.62 2.31 7.85
CA GLU A 77 -4.23 3.58 8.22
C GLU A 77 -3.11 4.57 8.45
N GLY A 78 -3.19 5.72 7.80
CA GLY A 78 -2.13 6.70 7.91
C GLY A 78 -2.47 8.03 7.25
N ARG A 79 -1.43 8.80 7.00
CA ARG A 79 -1.55 10.13 6.42
C ARG A 79 -0.92 10.17 5.03
N MET A 80 -1.56 10.91 4.11
CA MET A 80 -0.95 11.18 2.82
C MET A 80 0.30 12.03 3.02
N ASN A 81 1.37 11.66 2.34
CA ASN A 81 2.59 12.46 2.32
C ASN A 81 2.49 13.53 1.25
N SER A 82 3.00 14.69 1.57
CA SER A 82 3.06 15.81 0.63
C SER A 82 4.47 16.36 0.57
N ASP A 83 4.71 17.24 -0.41
CA ASP A 83 5.92 18.01 -0.45
C ASP A 83 5.88 19.10 0.63
N GLU A 84 6.94 19.91 0.71
CA GLU A 84 7.05 20.97 1.74
C GLU A 84 5.97 22.04 1.63
N ASN A 85 5.31 22.15 0.47
CA ASN A 85 4.23 23.13 0.25
C ASN A 85 2.84 22.50 0.39
N GLY A 86 2.77 21.23 0.78
CA GLY A 86 1.49 20.53 0.96
C GLY A 86 0.90 19.95 -0.33
N ASN A 87 1.66 19.93 -1.40
CA ASN A 87 1.22 19.41 -2.69
C ASN A 87 1.67 17.95 -2.90
N PRO A 88 1.03 17.22 -3.82
CA PRO A 88 1.53 15.89 -4.18
C PRO A 88 2.96 15.96 -4.69
N LYS A 89 3.78 14.99 -4.30
CA LYS A 89 5.16 14.91 -4.75
C LYS A 89 5.21 14.47 -6.20
N VAL A 90 5.98 15.20 -7.00
CA VAL A 90 6.22 14.90 -8.40
C VAL A 90 7.72 14.77 -8.61
N TRP A 91 8.13 13.76 -9.36
CA TRP A 91 9.55 13.60 -9.72
C TRP A 91 9.66 13.35 -11.23
N THR A 92 10.89 13.42 -11.72
CA THR A 92 11.18 13.20 -13.12
C THR A 92 11.79 11.81 -13.29
N ARG A 93 11.22 11.01 -14.18
CA ARG A 93 11.79 9.72 -14.54
C ARG A 93 13.08 9.91 -15.34
N GLN A 94 13.84 8.82 -15.51
CA GLN A 94 15.08 8.86 -16.27
C GLN A 94 14.87 9.31 -17.72
N ASP A 95 13.71 9.02 -18.29
CA ASP A 95 13.36 9.43 -19.64
C ASP A 95 12.89 10.88 -19.76
N GLY A 96 12.89 11.63 -18.65
CA GLY A 96 12.48 13.03 -18.60
C GLY A 96 11.00 13.25 -18.36
N SER A 97 10.16 12.20 -18.33
CA SER A 97 8.73 12.36 -18.09
C SER A 97 8.44 12.58 -16.60
N PRO A 98 7.41 13.37 -16.27
CA PRO A 98 7.01 13.54 -14.87
C PRO A 98 6.30 12.29 -14.34
N ALA A 99 6.46 12.05 -13.06
CA ALA A 99 5.81 10.94 -12.35
C ALA A 99 5.35 11.38 -10.97
N ALA A 100 4.31 10.73 -10.48
CA ALA A 100 3.80 10.94 -9.13
C ALA A 100 3.32 9.61 -8.56
N SER A 101 3.30 9.51 -7.25
CA SER A 101 2.78 8.34 -6.54
C SER A 101 1.93 8.78 -5.36
N TYR A 102 0.98 7.93 -5.00
CA TYR A 102 0.29 8.06 -3.73
C TYR A 102 1.20 7.54 -2.65
N GLU A 103 1.68 8.41 -1.78
CA GLU A 103 2.58 8.05 -0.70
C GLU A 103 1.89 8.27 0.64
N VAL A 104 1.98 7.26 1.49
CA VAL A 104 1.30 7.24 2.78
C VAL A 104 2.32 6.91 3.87
N SER A 105 2.29 7.65 4.97
CA SER A 105 3.00 7.28 6.19
C SER A 105 2.04 6.53 7.10
N ALA A 106 2.31 5.26 7.33
CA ALA A 106 1.43 4.41 8.12
C ALA A 106 1.53 4.73 9.61
N GLN A 107 0.39 4.86 10.25
CA GLN A 107 0.27 4.95 11.71
C GLN A 107 -0.14 3.59 12.27
N VAL A 108 -0.97 2.85 11.53
CA VAL A 108 -1.45 1.53 11.91
C VAL A 108 -1.34 0.61 10.70
N VAL A 109 -0.82 -0.58 10.92
CA VAL A 109 -0.83 -1.65 9.91
C VAL A 109 -1.40 -2.90 10.58
N LYS A 110 -2.48 -3.43 9.99
CA LYS A 110 -3.09 -4.67 10.46
C LYS A 110 -2.89 -5.74 9.41
N PHE A 111 -2.42 -6.90 9.84
CA PHE A 111 -2.17 -8.03 8.96
C PHE A 111 -3.46 -8.81 8.81
N LEU A 112 -3.99 -8.83 7.61
CA LEU A 112 -5.26 -9.50 7.30
C LEU A 112 -5.06 -10.91 6.75
N SER A 113 -3.90 -11.19 6.18
CA SER A 113 -3.52 -12.55 5.79
C SER A 113 -3.16 -13.34 7.04
N GLY A 114 -3.62 -14.56 7.11
CA GLY A 114 -3.31 -15.43 8.24
C GLY A 114 -1.82 -15.78 8.29
N ARG A 115 -1.42 -16.31 9.45
CA ARG A 115 -0.07 -16.77 9.72
C ARG A 115 0.35 -17.92 8.82
N ASN A 116 -0.61 -18.78 8.51
CA ASN A 116 -0.45 -19.82 7.51
C ASN A 116 -0.65 -19.18 6.15
N GLU A 117 0.29 -19.42 5.28
CA GLU A 117 0.24 -18.85 3.96
C GLU A 117 -1.11 -19.09 3.30
N VAL A 118 -1.62 -18.03 2.70
CA VAL A 118 -2.87 -18.08 1.99
C VAL A 118 -2.70 -19.03 0.82
N SER A 119 -3.48 -20.12 0.76
CA SER A 119 -3.50 -21.02 -0.37
C SER A 119 -4.08 -20.29 -1.59
N GLU A 120 -3.89 -20.84 -2.78
CA GLU A 120 -4.49 -20.26 -3.99
C GLU A 120 -6.01 -20.10 -3.84
N ARG A 121 -6.65 -21.06 -3.17
CA ARG A 121 -8.08 -21.03 -2.90
C ARG A 121 -8.44 -19.86 -1.99
N ASP A 122 -7.66 -19.65 -0.94
CA ASP A 122 -7.90 -18.54 -0.01
C ASP A 122 -7.68 -17.20 -0.69
N VAL A 123 -6.71 -17.13 -1.59
CA VAL A 123 -6.47 -15.91 -2.39
C VAL A 123 -7.69 -15.62 -3.26
N ALA A 124 -8.28 -16.61 -3.90
CA ALA A 124 -9.47 -16.41 -4.70
C ALA A 124 -10.65 -15.94 -3.84
N ASP A 125 -10.86 -16.56 -2.68
CA ASP A 125 -11.92 -16.17 -1.75
C ASP A 125 -11.66 -14.74 -1.21
N ALA A 126 -10.42 -14.42 -0.93
CA ALA A 126 -10.05 -13.09 -0.45
C ALA A 126 -10.24 -12.03 -1.54
N ASP A 127 -10.00 -12.35 -2.80
CA ASP A 127 -10.25 -11.45 -3.90
C ASP A 127 -11.74 -11.18 -4.07
N ASP A 128 -12.59 -12.18 -3.90
CA ASP A 128 -14.04 -12.02 -3.93
C ASP A 128 -14.53 -11.12 -2.80
N VAL A 129 -14.05 -11.35 -1.59
CA VAL A 129 -14.37 -10.52 -0.43
C VAL A 129 -13.84 -9.10 -0.60
N TYR A 130 -12.70 -8.98 -1.22
CA TYR A 130 -12.02 -7.72 -1.44
C TYR A 130 -12.76 -6.79 -2.39
N ILE A 131 -13.41 -7.37 -3.38
CA ILE A 131 -14.17 -6.61 -4.39
C ILE A 131 -15.46 -6.01 -3.81
N ASP A 132 -15.98 -6.59 -2.72
CA ASP A 132 -17.21 -6.15 -2.08
C ASP A 132 -17.01 -4.91 -1.19
N PHE A 133 -15.79 -4.48 -1.02
CA PHE A 133 -15.50 -3.22 -0.36
C PHE A 133 -15.64 -2.06 -1.35
#